data_7edcfa03076a9599248996bbf21a7577
#
_entry.id   7edcfa03076a9599248996bbf21a7577
#
_cell.length_a   1.000
_cell.length_b   1.000
_cell.length_c   1.000
_cell.angle_alpha   90.00
_cell.angle_beta   90.00
_cell.angle_gamma   90.00
#
_symmetry.space_group_name_H-M   'P 1'
#
loop_
_entity.id
_entity.type
_entity.pdbx_description
1 polymer ?
#
loop_
_entity_poly.entity_id
_entity_poly.type
_entity_poly.pdbx_seq_one_letter_code
_entity_poly.pdbx_strand_id
1 'polypeptide(L)'
;METEEICAIINDFGEATRRAIEAGFDGVELHGATGYLLQQFVSPHSNRRTDEFRDRHLFARKLIEEVKRVIGKHADRPFLIGYRFSPEEPETPGITMKESFALIDELLEAELDYLHIATTDAWAKPRRGITSERSRTELISEYIGGRVPLIGVGSIHTPEEAALVLEKGQVDFVSIGRALVIDPHWVEKAQKGDGIIPFLTPEDQERAVIPTPLWKLILEVEGWFPVKQPAN
;
A
#
# COMPACT_ATOMS: atom_id res chain seq x y z
N MET A 1 10.96 -6.02 -21.75
CA MET A 1 9.95 -7.08 -21.46
C MET A 1 9.07 -7.20 -22.68
N GLU A 2 9.03 -8.36 -23.29
CA GLU A 2 8.19 -8.66 -24.44
C GLU A 2 6.77 -9.02 -24.00
N THR A 3 5.82 -9.03 -24.91
CA THR A 3 4.40 -9.32 -24.59
C THR A 3 4.21 -10.71 -23.99
N GLU A 4 4.96 -11.69 -24.49
CA GLU A 4 4.96 -13.08 -24.00
C GLU A 4 5.44 -13.17 -22.54
N GLU A 5 6.45 -12.36 -22.16
CA GLU A 5 6.94 -12.29 -20.79
C GLU A 5 5.87 -11.68 -19.87
N ILE A 6 5.13 -10.65 -20.34
CA ILE A 6 4.03 -10.05 -19.58
C ILE A 6 2.93 -11.09 -19.32
N CYS A 7 2.55 -11.85 -20.34
CA CYS A 7 1.56 -12.91 -20.21
C CYS A 7 2.02 -14.01 -19.23
N ALA A 8 3.30 -14.38 -19.27
CA ALA A 8 3.88 -15.33 -18.31
C ALA A 8 3.78 -14.80 -16.88
N ILE A 9 4.12 -13.53 -16.64
CA ILE A 9 4.03 -12.88 -15.33
C ILE A 9 2.57 -12.86 -14.83
N ILE A 10 1.60 -12.55 -15.69
CA ILE A 10 0.18 -12.61 -15.31
C ILE A 10 -0.19 -14.01 -14.81
N ASN A 11 0.23 -15.07 -15.52
CA ASN A 11 0.03 -16.44 -15.10
C ASN A 11 0.72 -16.77 -13.77
N ASP A 12 1.94 -16.24 -13.54
CA ASP A 12 2.68 -16.43 -12.29
C ASP A 12 1.96 -15.80 -11.09
N PHE A 13 1.30 -14.64 -11.26
CA PHE A 13 0.42 -14.07 -10.23
C PHE A 13 -0.79 -14.97 -9.95
N GLY A 14 -1.38 -15.57 -10.98
CA GLY A 14 -2.43 -16.58 -10.82
C GLY A 14 -1.93 -17.80 -10.04
N GLU A 15 -0.76 -18.31 -10.35
CA GLU A 15 -0.14 -19.44 -9.64
C GLU A 15 0.21 -19.08 -8.18
N ALA A 16 0.71 -17.87 -7.93
CA ALA A 16 0.95 -17.38 -6.57
C ALA A 16 -0.35 -17.30 -5.76
N THR A 17 -1.44 -16.84 -6.38
CA THR A 17 -2.78 -16.81 -5.77
C THR A 17 -3.27 -18.22 -5.43
N ARG A 18 -3.10 -19.20 -6.35
CA ARG A 18 -3.44 -20.60 -6.09
C ARG A 18 -2.71 -21.14 -4.86
N ARG A 19 -1.41 -20.87 -4.77
CA ARG A 19 -0.60 -21.28 -3.60
C ARG A 19 -1.06 -20.61 -2.30
N ALA A 20 -1.45 -19.34 -2.36
CA ALA A 20 -1.99 -18.62 -1.20
C ALA A 20 -3.30 -19.27 -0.71
N ILE A 21 -4.20 -19.64 -1.63
CA ILE A 21 -5.43 -20.37 -1.32
C ILE A 21 -5.11 -21.72 -0.65
N GLU A 22 -4.22 -22.52 -1.24
CA GLU A 22 -3.83 -23.83 -0.72
C GLU A 22 -3.12 -23.74 0.65
N ALA A 23 -2.39 -22.65 0.87
CA ALA A 23 -1.74 -22.37 2.17
C ALA A 23 -2.73 -21.90 3.26
N GLY A 24 -4.01 -21.68 2.90
CA GLY A 24 -5.06 -21.29 3.84
C GLY A 24 -5.14 -19.80 4.15
N PHE A 25 -4.56 -18.93 3.31
CA PHE A 25 -4.74 -17.48 3.42
C PHE A 25 -6.20 -17.08 3.14
N ASP A 26 -6.61 -15.93 3.67
CA ASP A 26 -7.96 -15.38 3.49
C ASP A 26 -8.08 -14.41 2.31
N GLY A 27 -6.97 -14.06 1.69
CA GLY A 27 -6.93 -13.14 0.55
C GLY A 27 -5.53 -12.85 0.07
N VAL A 28 -5.44 -12.06 -1.02
CA VAL A 28 -4.20 -11.51 -1.58
C VAL A 28 -4.34 -10.02 -1.84
N GLU A 29 -3.25 -9.28 -1.73
CA GLU A 29 -3.18 -7.87 -2.10
C GLU A 29 -2.20 -7.70 -3.27
N LEU A 30 -2.68 -7.14 -4.38
CA LEU A 30 -1.87 -6.83 -5.54
C LEU A 30 -1.05 -5.56 -5.30
N HIS A 31 0.27 -5.68 -5.34
CA HIS A 31 1.16 -4.57 -5.01
C HIS A 31 1.44 -3.68 -6.21
N GLY A 32 0.59 -2.68 -6.43
CA GLY A 32 0.71 -1.67 -7.48
C GLY A 32 1.31 -0.34 -7.02
N ALA A 33 2.25 -0.38 -6.06
CA ALA A 33 2.78 0.80 -5.40
C ALA A 33 4.32 0.83 -5.36
N THR A 34 4.87 1.92 -4.84
CA THR A 34 6.30 2.13 -4.50
C THR A 34 7.30 1.87 -5.62
N GLY A 35 6.89 2.12 -6.88
CA GLY A 35 7.74 2.02 -8.06
C GLY A 35 7.97 0.61 -8.59
N TYR A 36 7.25 -0.40 -8.05
CA TYR A 36 7.36 -1.77 -8.52
C TYR A 36 6.51 -2.04 -9.77
N LEU A 37 6.56 -3.28 -10.28
CA LEU A 37 6.12 -3.66 -11.61
C LEU A 37 4.74 -3.13 -12.01
N LEU A 38 3.72 -3.31 -11.17
CA LEU A 38 2.36 -2.88 -11.50
C LEU A 38 2.29 -1.35 -11.63
N GLN A 39 2.92 -0.61 -10.71
CA GLN A 39 3.00 0.84 -10.80
C GLN A 39 3.75 1.27 -12.06
N GLN A 40 4.82 0.57 -12.46
CA GLN A 40 5.59 0.90 -13.65
C GLN A 40 4.74 0.84 -14.92
N PHE A 41 3.75 -0.05 -15.02
CA PHE A 41 2.83 -0.08 -16.14
C PHE A 41 1.83 1.10 -16.13
N VAL A 42 1.39 1.54 -14.96
CA VAL A 42 0.49 2.69 -14.80
C VAL A 42 1.23 4.02 -15.03
N SER A 43 2.50 4.09 -14.67
CA SER A 43 3.28 5.33 -14.69
C SER A 43 3.61 5.82 -16.09
N PRO A 44 3.32 7.09 -16.43
CA PRO A 44 3.80 7.71 -17.68
C PRO A 44 5.32 7.93 -17.70
N HIS A 45 5.99 7.81 -16.54
CA HIS A 45 7.44 7.88 -16.45
C HIS A 45 8.11 6.61 -17.01
N SER A 46 7.63 5.46 -16.62
CA SER A 46 8.22 4.15 -16.96
C SER A 46 7.53 3.48 -18.15
N ASN A 47 6.21 3.54 -18.28
CA ASN A 47 5.49 2.94 -19.40
C ASN A 47 5.54 3.82 -20.65
N ARG A 48 6.48 3.51 -21.53
CA ARG A 48 6.68 4.15 -22.85
C ARG A 48 6.43 3.17 -23.99
N ARG A 49 5.60 2.17 -23.75
CA ARG A 49 5.29 1.11 -24.72
C ARG A 49 4.46 1.62 -25.89
N THR A 50 4.57 0.91 -27.02
CA THR A 50 3.83 1.21 -28.25
C THR A 50 2.90 0.07 -28.66
N ASP A 51 2.96 -1.07 -27.98
CA ASP A 51 2.06 -2.21 -28.14
C ASP A 51 0.74 -2.04 -27.36
N GLU A 52 -0.02 -3.13 -27.17
CA GLU A 52 -1.30 -3.08 -26.45
C GLU A 52 -1.16 -2.57 -25.01
N PHE A 53 -0.05 -2.90 -24.33
CA PHE A 53 0.24 -2.45 -22.96
C PHE A 53 0.67 -0.97 -22.85
N ARG A 54 0.64 -0.20 -23.95
CA ARG A 54 0.63 1.28 -23.91
C ARG A 54 -0.58 1.82 -23.16
N ASP A 55 -1.70 1.08 -23.16
CA ASP A 55 -2.79 1.28 -22.22
C ASP A 55 -2.28 0.96 -20.82
N ARG A 56 -2.11 2.00 -20.02
CA ARG A 56 -1.46 1.92 -18.72
C ARG A 56 -2.24 1.08 -17.71
N HIS A 57 -3.52 0.84 -17.93
CA HIS A 57 -4.35 0.06 -17.03
C HIS A 57 -4.51 -1.40 -17.49
N LEU A 58 -4.17 -1.73 -18.73
CA LEU A 58 -4.39 -3.06 -19.30
C LEU A 58 -3.70 -4.17 -18.50
N PHE A 59 -2.46 -3.92 -18.04
CA PHE A 59 -1.74 -4.91 -17.25
C PHE A 59 -2.44 -5.21 -15.92
N ALA A 60 -2.88 -4.18 -15.21
CA ALA A 60 -3.63 -4.33 -13.96
C ALA A 60 -4.95 -5.08 -14.18
N ARG A 61 -5.72 -4.72 -15.24
CA ARG A 61 -6.98 -5.40 -15.58
C ARG A 61 -6.75 -6.88 -15.84
N LYS A 62 -5.85 -7.24 -16.77
CA LYS A 62 -5.54 -8.65 -17.10
C LYS A 62 -5.07 -9.44 -15.89
N LEU A 63 -4.29 -8.81 -15.02
CA LEU A 63 -3.79 -9.46 -13.81
C LEU A 63 -4.92 -9.71 -12.80
N ILE A 64 -5.80 -8.74 -12.59
CA ILE A 64 -6.99 -8.90 -11.72
C ILE A 64 -7.92 -9.98 -12.26
N GLU A 65 -8.16 -9.99 -13.57
CA GLU A 65 -8.96 -11.02 -14.24
C GLU A 65 -8.39 -12.43 -14.00
N GLU A 66 -7.08 -12.61 -14.15
CA GLU A 66 -6.41 -13.90 -13.91
C GLU A 66 -6.51 -14.32 -12.44
N VAL A 67 -6.25 -13.39 -11.49
CA VAL A 67 -6.37 -13.67 -10.05
C VAL A 67 -7.80 -14.08 -9.70
N LYS A 68 -8.81 -13.34 -10.18
CA LYS A 68 -10.24 -13.69 -9.97
C LYS A 68 -10.59 -15.05 -10.58
N ARG A 69 -10.09 -15.35 -11.78
CA ARG A 69 -10.28 -16.66 -12.42
C ARG A 69 -9.73 -17.79 -11.56
N VAL A 70 -8.54 -17.61 -10.98
CA VAL A 70 -7.91 -18.59 -10.10
C VAL A 70 -8.69 -18.74 -8.79
N ILE A 71 -9.12 -17.65 -8.18
CA ILE A 71 -9.96 -17.65 -6.97
C ILE A 71 -11.25 -18.45 -7.25
N GLY A 72 -11.97 -18.12 -8.32
CA GLY A 72 -13.20 -18.82 -8.69
C GLY A 72 -13.05 -20.31 -8.97
N LYS A 73 -11.81 -20.74 -9.35
CA LYS A 73 -11.51 -22.15 -9.62
C LYS A 73 -11.04 -22.93 -8.38
N HIS A 74 -10.35 -22.30 -7.46
CA HIS A 74 -9.60 -22.99 -6.41
C HIS A 74 -10.05 -22.67 -4.99
N ALA A 75 -10.71 -21.51 -4.76
CA ALA A 75 -11.20 -21.18 -3.44
C ALA A 75 -12.52 -21.90 -3.14
N ASP A 76 -12.60 -22.55 -2.00
CA ASP A 76 -13.79 -23.22 -1.46
C ASP A 76 -14.54 -22.37 -0.41
N ARG A 77 -14.01 -21.19 -0.10
CA ARG A 77 -14.55 -20.19 0.82
C ARG A 77 -14.29 -18.77 0.28
N PRO A 78 -14.95 -17.73 0.84
CA PRO A 78 -14.66 -16.35 0.46
C PRO A 78 -13.17 -16.08 0.55
N PHE A 79 -12.61 -15.45 -0.50
CA PHE A 79 -11.19 -15.13 -0.61
C PHE A 79 -11.05 -13.70 -1.10
N LEU A 80 -10.44 -12.82 -0.29
CA LEU A 80 -10.37 -11.39 -0.55
C LEU A 80 -9.30 -11.05 -1.60
N ILE A 81 -9.60 -10.04 -2.40
CA ILE A 81 -8.65 -9.44 -3.34
C ILE A 81 -8.59 -7.92 -3.13
N GLY A 82 -7.43 -7.42 -2.75
CA GLY A 82 -7.15 -6.00 -2.61
C GLY A 82 -6.15 -5.49 -3.63
N TYR A 83 -6.09 -4.17 -3.79
CA TYR A 83 -5.08 -3.51 -4.61
C TYR A 83 -4.44 -2.35 -3.86
N ARG A 84 -3.11 -2.36 -3.78
CA ARG A 84 -2.34 -1.28 -3.17
C ARG A 84 -1.71 -0.41 -4.24
N PHE A 85 -1.87 0.91 -4.13
CA PHE A 85 -1.36 1.86 -5.11
C PHE A 85 -0.72 3.09 -4.46
N SER A 86 0.26 3.69 -5.14
CA SER A 86 0.82 4.99 -4.77
C SER A 86 -0.02 6.09 -5.41
N PRO A 87 -0.50 7.09 -4.64
CA PRO A 87 -1.31 8.19 -5.17
C PRO A 87 -0.59 9.06 -6.20
N GLU A 88 0.71 9.23 -6.03
CA GLU A 88 1.56 10.05 -6.89
C GLU A 88 3.00 9.56 -6.84
N GLU A 89 3.76 9.90 -7.86
CA GLU A 89 5.22 9.72 -7.92
C GLU A 89 5.95 11.04 -8.14
N PRO A 90 7.22 11.17 -7.74
CA PRO A 90 7.97 12.43 -7.84
C PRO A 90 8.36 12.78 -9.27
N GLU A 91 8.47 11.82 -10.17
CA GLU A 91 8.95 11.96 -11.55
C GLU A 91 8.04 12.84 -12.40
N THR A 92 8.64 13.47 -13.44
CA THR A 92 7.89 14.26 -14.44
C THR A 92 8.37 13.85 -15.86
N PRO A 93 7.51 13.27 -16.72
CA PRO A 93 6.12 12.89 -16.42
C PRO A 93 6.06 11.81 -15.33
N GLY A 94 4.93 11.70 -14.63
CA GLY A 94 4.73 10.73 -13.56
C GLY A 94 3.27 10.67 -13.14
N ILE A 95 2.92 9.71 -12.29
CA ILE A 95 1.59 9.58 -11.72
C ILE A 95 1.26 10.84 -10.91
N THR A 96 0.14 11.47 -11.23
CA THR A 96 -0.48 12.57 -10.48
C THR A 96 -1.83 12.09 -9.92
N MET A 97 -2.49 12.92 -9.13
CA MET A 97 -3.84 12.60 -8.63
C MET A 97 -4.82 12.30 -9.77
N LYS A 98 -4.63 12.91 -10.97
CA LYS A 98 -5.47 12.63 -12.14
C LYS A 98 -5.30 11.18 -12.63
N GLU A 99 -4.07 10.71 -12.76
CA GLU A 99 -3.79 9.34 -13.14
C GLU A 99 -4.28 8.36 -12.07
N SER A 100 -4.17 8.73 -10.79
CA SER A 100 -4.68 7.92 -9.68
C SER A 100 -6.19 7.79 -9.70
N PHE A 101 -6.92 8.86 -9.98
CA PHE A 101 -8.38 8.79 -10.11
C PHE A 101 -8.79 7.90 -11.29
N ALA A 102 -8.10 8.00 -12.42
CA ALA A 102 -8.34 7.10 -13.56
C ALA A 102 -8.05 5.64 -13.23
N LEU A 103 -7.00 5.36 -12.46
CA LEU A 103 -6.72 4.01 -11.97
C LEU A 103 -7.81 3.53 -11.00
N ILE A 104 -8.26 4.39 -10.09
CA ILE A 104 -9.32 4.05 -9.13
C ILE A 104 -10.62 3.68 -9.86
N ASP A 105 -10.98 4.39 -10.93
CA ASP A 105 -12.17 4.03 -11.73
C ASP A 105 -12.06 2.60 -12.28
N GLU A 106 -10.93 2.23 -12.85
CA GLU A 106 -10.68 0.86 -13.34
C GLU A 106 -10.75 -0.19 -12.21
N LEU A 107 -10.19 0.15 -11.02
CA LEU A 107 -10.19 -0.74 -9.88
C LEU A 107 -11.60 -0.92 -9.27
N LEU A 108 -12.43 0.12 -9.33
CA LEU A 108 -13.83 0.06 -8.89
C LEU A 108 -14.68 -0.79 -9.85
N GLU A 109 -14.46 -0.67 -11.17
CA GLU A 109 -15.11 -1.54 -12.16
C GLU A 109 -14.68 -3.01 -12.01
N ALA A 110 -13.47 -3.22 -11.52
CA ALA A 110 -12.96 -4.57 -11.25
C ALA A 110 -13.53 -5.21 -9.97
N GLU A 111 -14.42 -4.55 -9.21
CA GLU A 111 -15.10 -5.09 -8.03
C GLU A 111 -14.13 -5.78 -7.05
N LEU A 112 -13.13 -5.04 -6.57
CA LEU A 112 -12.19 -5.49 -5.54
C LEU A 112 -12.81 -5.35 -4.16
N ASP A 113 -12.32 -6.13 -3.19
CA ASP A 113 -12.81 -6.11 -1.81
C ASP A 113 -12.34 -4.88 -1.03
N TYR A 114 -11.16 -4.34 -1.38
CA TYR A 114 -10.62 -3.11 -0.79
C TYR A 114 -9.54 -2.47 -1.65
N LEU A 115 -9.31 -1.18 -1.42
CA LEU A 115 -8.16 -0.43 -1.92
C LEU A 115 -7.24 -0.01 -0.77
N HIS A 116 -5.93 0.04 -1.02
CA HIS A 116 -4.93 0.41 -0.03
C HIS A 116 -3.99 1.49 -0.59
N ILE A 117 -3.96 2.64 0.06
CA ILE A 117 -3.05 3.72 -0.31
C ILE A 117 -1.62 3.37 0.16
N ALA A 118 -0.62 3.69 -0.64
CA ALA A 118 0.79 3.63 -0.25
C ALA A 118 1.38 5.04 -0.22
N THR A 119 1.55 5.60 0.96
CA THR A 119 2.19 6.90 1.19
C THR A 119 3.05 6.87 2.44
N THR A 120 4.06 7.73 2.49
CA THR A 120 4.92 7.91 3.68
C THR A 120 4.29 8.80 4.74
N ASP A 121 3.34 9.65 4.34
CA ASP A 121 2.62 10.59 5.21
C ASP A 121 1.15 10.63 4.80
N ALA A 122 0.25 10.30 5.75
CA ALA A 122 -1.19 10.29 5.54
C ALA A 122 -1.75 11.68 5.19
N TRP A 123 -1.08 12.73 5.65
CA TRP A 123 -1.50 14.12 5.49
C TRP A 123 -0.82 14.84 4.31
N ALA A 124 0.02 14.14 3.56
CA ALA A 124 0.72 14.73 2.43
C ALA A 124 -0.26 15.26 1.38
N LYS A 125 -0.12 16.54 1.04
CA LYS A 125 -0.89 17.23 0.02
C LYS A 125 -0.49 16.76 -1.40
N PRO A 126 -1.34 16.99 -2.42
CA PRO A 126 -0.96 16.76 -3.80
C PRO A 126 0.35 17.46 -4.19
N ARG A 127 1.18 16.76 -4.96
CA ARG A 127 2.48 17.29 -5.39
C ARG A 127 2.32 18.29 -6.53
N ARG A 128 1.40 18.00 -7.46
CA ARG A 128 1.18 18.80 -8.68
C ARG A 128 -0.19 18.53 -9.31
N GLY A 129 -0.61 19.42 -10.16
CA GLY A 129 -1.85 19.27 -10.98
C GLY A 129 -3.15 19.58 -10.23
N ILE A 130 -3.16 19.43 -8.91
CA ILE A 130 -4.28 19.83 -8.05
C ILE A 130 -3.70 20.69 -6.90
N THR A 131 -4.25 21.88 -6.75
CA THR A 131 -3.98 22.72 -5.57
C THR A 131 -5.08 22.47 -4.54
N SER A 132 -4.73 21.95 -3.38
CA SER A 132 -5.66 21.64 -2.30
C SER A 132 -5.00 21.77 -0.95
N GLU A 133 -5.75 22.25 0.03
CA GLU A 133 -5.34 22.22 1.45
C GLU A 133 -5.54 20.82 2.06
N ARG A 134 -6.33 19.97 1.42
CA ARG A 134 -6.61 18.58 1.83
C ARG A 134 -5.47 17.65 1.41
N SER A 135 -5.30 16.61 2.18
CA SER A 135 -4.35 15.53 1.87
C SER A 135 -4.79 14.68 0.68
N ARG A 136 -3.85 13.96 0.10
CA ARG A 136 -4.13 12.97 -0.96
C ARG A 136 -5.09 11.89 -0.47
N THR A 137 -4.96 11.48 0.79
CA THR A 137 -5.83 10.47 1.43
C THR A 137 -7.28 10.96 1.47
N GLU A 138 -7.53 12.18 1.94
CA GLU A 138 -8.87 12.78 1.98
C GLU A 138 -9.49 12.93 0.57
N LEU A 139 -8.70 13.36 -0.42
CA LEU A 139 -9.18 13.50 -1.80
C LEU A 139 -9.52 12.16 -2.44
N ILE A 140 -8.73 11.11 -2.16
CA ILE A 140 -8.98 9.75 -2.66
C ILE A 140 -10.22 9.17 -1.99
N SER A 141 -10.35 9.30 -0.67
CA SER A 141 -11.51 8.81 0.07
C SER A 141 -12.80 9.46 -0.44
N GLU A 142 -12.81 10.79 -0.62
CA GLU A 142 -13.94 11.49 -1.22
C GLU A 142 -14.25 11.00 -2.64
N TYR A 143 -13.22 10.78 -3.46
CA TYR A 143 -13.39 10.29 -4.83
C TYR A 143 -13.99 8.88 -4.88
N ILE A 144 -13.53 8.00 -4.01
CA ILE A 144 -14.08 6.65 -3.85
C ILE A 144 -15.54 6.72 -3.36
N GLY A 145 -15.85 7.62 -2.43
CA GLY A 145 -17.21 7.89 -1.96
C GLY A 145 -17.89 6.67 -1.32
N GLY A 146 -17.14 5.83 -0.61
CA GLY A 146 -17.65 4.64 0.09
C GLY A 146 -18.03 3.47 -0.83
N ARG A 147 -17.65 3.51 -2.12
CA ARG A 147 -17.94 2.43 -3.09
C ARG A 147 -17.13 1.15 -2.81
N VAL A 148 -16.00 1.26 -2.15
CA VAL A 148 -15.13 0.16 -1.73
C VAL A 148 -14.41 0.56 -0.45
N PRO A 149 -14.14 -0.36 0.49
CA PRO A 149 -13.34 -0.07 1.67
C PRO A 149 -11.95 0.46 1.32
N LEU A 150 -11.47 1.45 2.06
CA LEU A 150 -10.17 2.09 1.86
C LEU A 150 -9.29 1.92 3.10
N ILE A 151 -8.05 1.46 2.87
CA ILE A 151 -7.01 1.38 3.90
C ILE A 151 -6.08 2.59 3.77
N GLY A 152 -6.00 3.41 4.81
CA GLY A 152 -5.07 4.53 4.94
C GLY A 152 -3.75 4.10 5.61
N VAL A 153 -2.67 4.80 5.28
CA VAL A 153 -1.33 4.56 5.82
C VAL A 153 -0.53 5.87 5.83
N GLY A 154 0.54 5.91 6.58
CA GLY A 154 1.54 6.98 6.48
C GLY A 154 1.93 7.58 7.82
N SER A 155 3.08 7.12 8.35
CA SER A 155 3.70 7.62 9.60
C SER A 155 2.75 7.65 10.80
N ILE A 156 1.96 6.59 10.95
CA ILE A 156 1.07 6.39 12.11
C ILE A 156 1.88 5.67 13.19
N HIS A 157 2.06 6.30 14.34
CA HIS A 157 2.87 5.78 15.44
C HIS A 157 2.05 5.55 16.71
N THR A 158 0.97 6.32 16.93
CA THR A 158 0.13 6.24 18.13
C THR A 158 -1.33 5.91 17.80
N PRO A 159 -2.12 5.41 18.76
CA PRO A 159 -3.54 5.16 18.58
C PRO A 159 -4.33 6.44 18.25
N GLU A 160 -3.92 7.59 18.79
CA GLU A 160 -4.56 8.88 18.52
C GLU A 160 -4.33 9.30 17.06
N GLU A 161 -3.12 9.08 16.52
CA GLU A 161 -2.83 9.32 15.11
C GLU A 161 -3.64 8.36 14.22
N ALA A 162 -3.77 7.07 14.60
CA ALA A 162 -4.60 6.11 13.89
C ALA A 162 -6.08 6.54 13.87
N ALA A 163 -6.63 6.93 15.03
CA ALA A 163 -7.99 7.44 15.14
C ALA A 163 -8.20 8.70 14.28
N LEU A 164 -7.22 9.60 14.26
CA LEU A 164 -7.27 10.81 13.44
C LEU A 164 -7.30 10.49 11.94
N VAL A 165 -6.53 9.50 11.50
CA VAL A 165 -6.52 9.08 10.07
C VAL A 165 -7.85 8.43 9.70
N LEU A 166 -8.45 7.61 10.56
CA LEU A 166 -9.79 7.07 10.35
C LEU A 166 -10.83 8.18 10.26
N GLU A 167 -10.86 9.11 11.20
CA GLU A 167 -11.89 10.16 11.28
C GLU A 167 -11.72 11.22 10.17
N LYS A 168 -10.56 11.86 10.08
CA LYS A 168 -10.31 12.96 9.14
C LYS A 168 -9.93 12.49 7.74
N GLY A 169 -9.19 11.39 7.64
CA GLY A 169 -8.86 10.76 6.36
C GLY A 169 -10.07 10.09 5.72
N GLN A 170 -11.12 9.84 6.50
CA GLN A 170 -12.35 9.15 6.08
C GLN A 170 -12.02 7.80 5.42
N VAL A 171 -11.12 7.04 6.03
CA VAL A 171 -10.76 5.68 5.61
C VAL A 171 -11.40 4.65 6.54
N ASP A 172 -11.62 3.45 6.04
CA ASP A 172 -12.28 2.38 6.79
C ASP A 172 -11.32 1.64 7.72
N PHE A 173 -10.05 1.57 7.31
CA PHE A 173 -8.99 0.90 8.05
C PHE A 173 -7.69 1.70 7.99
N VAL A 174 -6.80 1.46 8.96
CA VAL A 174 -5.44 1.97 8.95
C VAL A 174 -4.42 0.85 8.91
N SER A 175 -3.34 1.07 8.18
CA SER A 175 -2.19 0.17 8.10
C SER A 175 -1.01 0.79 8.84
N ILE A 176 -0.39 0.02 9.73
CA ILE A 176 0.82 0.39 10.45
C ILE A 176 1.93 -0.62 10.17
N GLY A 177 3.16 -0.14 9.97
CA GLY A 177 4.32 -0.99 9.71
C GLY A 177 5.42 -0.72 10.72
N ARG A 178 6.10 0.41 10.61
CA ARG A 178 7.22 0.78 11.47
C ARG A 178 6.85 0.80 12.96
N ALA A 179 5.64 1.22 13.31
CA ALA A 179 5.17 1.22 14.68
C ALA A 179 5.16 -0.19 15.31
N LEU A 180 4.82 -1.24 14.53
CA LEU A 180 4.88 -2.63 14.99
C LEU A 180 6.31 -3.16 15.15
N VAL A 181 7.26 -2.64 14.37
CA VAL A 181 8.69 -2.96 14.57
C VAL A 181 9.22 -2.30 15.84
N ILE A 182 8.77 -1.09 16.14
CA ILE A 182 9.17 -0.33 17.34
C ILE A 182 8.54 -0.95 18.59
N ASP A 183 7.26 -1.24 18.55
CA ASP A 183 6.49 -1.85 19.64
C ASP A 183 5.66 -3.03 19.11
N PRO A 184 6.16 -4.28 19.21
CA PRO A 184 5.45 -5.47 18.71
C PRO A 184 4.07 -5.68 19.34
N HIS A 185 3.83 -5.11 20.53
CA HIS A 185 2.56 -5.19 21.27
C HIS A 185 1.66 -3.96 21.05
N TRP A 186 1.92 -3.18 20.00
CA TRP A 186 1.23 -1.92 19.73
C TRP A 186 -0.31 -2.06 19.76
N VAL A 187 -0.85 -3.07 19.06
CA VAL A 187 -2.31 -3.27 18.97
C VAL A 187 -2.92 -3.63 20.33
N GLU A 188 -2.29 -4.55 21.05
CA GLU A 188 -2.74 -4.98 22.37
C GLU A 188 -2.73 -3.82 23.38
N LYS A 189 -1.69 -2.99 23.34
CA LYS A 189 -1.56 -1.79 24.17
C LYS A 189 -2.59 -0.73 23.80
N ALA A 190 -2.80 -0.51 22.50
CA ALA A 190 -3.82 0.42 22.02
C ALA A 190 -5.23 0.02 22.51
N GLN A 191 -5.56 -1.28 22.47
CA GLN A 191 -6.85 -1.79 22.96
C GLN A 191 -7.03 -1.63 24.48
N LYS A 192 -5.95 -1.73 25.25
CA LYS A 192 -5.96 -1.60 26.72
C LYS A 192 -5.84 -0.16 27.23
N GLY A 193 -5.47 0.77 26.34
CA GLY A 193 -5.12 2.13 26.73
C GLY A 193 -3.75 2.23 27.43
N ASP A 194 -2.86 1.24 27.20
CA ASP A 194 -1.50 1.23 27.74
C ASP A 194 -0.58 2.15 26.94
N GLY A 195 0.51 2.60 27.55
CA GLY A 195 1.50 3.45 26.91
C GLY A 195 2.22 2.76 25.75
N ILE A 196 2.20 3.37 24.58
CA ILE A 196 2.91 2.91 23.37
C ILE A 196 4.26 3.60 23.27
N ILE A 197 5.25 2.86 22.81
CA ILE A 197 6.59 3.38 22.54
C ILE A 197 6.65 3.82 21.07
N PRO A 198 6.71 5.15 20.78
CA PRO A 198 6.65 5.65 19.41
C PRO A 198 8.03 5.82 18.75
N PHE A 199 9.13 5.48 19.42
CA PHE A 199 10.49 5.63 18.94
C PHE A 199 11.40 4.52 19.45
N LEU A 200 12.57 4.38 18.83
CA LEU A 200 13.67 3.52 19.28
C LEU A 200 14.76 4.36 19.96
N THR A 201 15.50 3.73 20.86
CA THR A 201 16.79 4.20 21.35
C THR A 201 17.88 3.21 20.93
N PRO A 202 19.18 3.56 20.97
CA PRO A 202 20.26 2.64 20.59
C PRO A 202 20.28 1.30 21.36
N GLU A 203 19.64 1.23 22.52
CA GLU A 203 19.59 0.06 23.39
C GLU A 203 18.37 -0.87 23.14
N ASP A 204 17.44 -0.44 22.27
CA ASP A 204 16.14 -1.11 22.10
C ASP A 204 16.14 -2.36 21.20
N GLN A 205 17.26 -2.75 20.62
CA GLN A 205 17.34 -3.87 19.69
C GLN A 205 16.73 -5.17 20.26
N GLU A 206 17.11 -5.52 21.51
CA GLU A 206 16.62 -6.74 22.17
C GLU A 206 15.14 -6.64 22.54
N ARG A 207 14.72 -5.49 23.10
CA ARG A 207 13.34 -5.24 23.48
C ARG A 207 12.38 -5.36 22.30
N ALA A 208 12.76 -4.78 21.16
CA ALA A 208 11.96 -4.80 19.93
C ALA A 208 12.18 -6.05 19.07
N VAL A 209 13.04 -6.98 19.53
CA VAL A 209 13.37 -8.23 18.82
C VAL A 209 13.83 -8.00 17.38
N ILE A 210 14.60 -6.93 17.15
CA ILE A 210 15.04 -6.55 15.81
C ILE A 210 16.31 -7.31 15.43
N PRO A 211 16.31 -8.07 14.30
CA PRO A 211 17.52 -8.77 13.83
C PRO A 211 18.66 -7.80 13.55
N THR A 212 19.88 -8.20 13.91
CA THR A 212 21.07 -7.33 13.78
C THR A 212 21.27 -6.69 12.39
N PRO A 213 21.02 -7.37 11.25
CA PRO A 213 21.14 -6.72 9.95
C PRO A 213 20.14 -5.55 9.76
N LEU A 214 18.89 -5.75 10.18
CA LEU A 214 17.86 -4.70 10.12
C LEU A 214 18.19 -3.57 11.11
N TRP A 215 18.67 -3.91 12.32
CA TRP A 215 19.07 -2.93 13.32
C TRP A 215 20.14 -1.97 12.80
N LYS A 216 21.19 -2.51 12.17
CA LYS A 216 22.24 -1.70 11.55
C LYS A 216 21.66 -0.76 10.51
N LEU A 217 20.80 -1.26 9.63
CA LEU A 217 20.16 -0.46 8.58
C LEU A 217 19.26 0.65 9.16
N ILE A 218 18.53 0.38 10.24
CA ILE A 218 17.72 1.39 10.96
C ILE A 218 18.59 2.54 11.47
N LEU A 219 19.76 2.24 12.01
CA LEU A 219 20.69 3.25 12.54
C LEU A 219 21.43 4.02 11.42
N GLU A 220 21.69 3.38 10.28
CA GLU A 220 22.40 3.98 9.13
C GLU A 220 21.50 4.88 8.28
N VAL A 221 20.22 4.54 8.13
CA VAL A 221 19.28 5.29 7.27
C VAL A 221 18.56 6.35 8.07
N GLU A 222 19.09 7.55 8.09
CA GLU A 222 18.54 8.69 8.79
C GLU A 222 17.08 8.96 8.37
N GLY A 223 16.20 9.18 9.34
CA GLY A 223 14.78 9.50 9.12
C GLY A 223 13.89 8.32 8.69
N TRP A 224 14.45 7.11 8.52
CA TRP A 224 13.62 5.95 8.19
C TRP A 224 12.80 5.48 9.39
N PHE A 225 13.42 5.34 10.55
CA PHE A 225 12.74 5.09 11.82
C PHE A 225 12.94 6.29 12.76
N PRO A 226 11.98 6.58 13.66
CA PRO A 226 12.18 7.56 14.71
C PRO A 226 13.15 6.99 15.76
N VAL A 227 14.44 7.31 15.65
CA VAL A 227 15.47 6.93 16.62
C VAL A 227 15.85 8.16 17.43
N LYS A 228 15.67 8.10 18.75
CA LYS A 228 16.14 9.13 19.69
C LYS A 228 17.53 8.80 20.18
N GLN A 229 18.45 9.74 20.04
CA GLN A 229 19.77 9.66 20.69
C GLN A 229 19.59 9.81 22.21
N PRO A 230 20.45 9.16 23.04
CA PRO A 230 20.47 9.41 24.47
C PRO A 230 20.63 10.91 24.73
N ALA A 231 19.90 11.46 25.69
CA ALA A 231 20.14 12.81 26.13
C ALA A 231 21.55 12.89 26.72
N ASN A 232 22.41 13.74 26.14
CA ASN A 232 23.73 14.06 26.69
C ASN A 232 23.61 14.71 28.06
#